data_a19bae0abbb5d87ff71160d1c6d38552
#
_entry.id   a19bae0abbb5d87ff71160d1c6d38552
#
_cell.length_a   1.000
_cell.length_b   1.000
_cell.length_c   1.000
_cell.angle_alpha   90.00
_cell.angle_beta   90.00
_cell.angle_gamma   90.00
#
_symmetry.space_group_name_H-M   'P 1'
#
loop_
_entity.id
_entity.type
_entity.pdbx_description
1 polymer ?
#
loop_
_entity_poly.entity_id
_entity_poly.type
_entity_poly.pdbx_seq_one_letter_code
_entity_poly.pdbx_strand_id
1 'polypeptide(L)'
;MRTEKIINIIGVLGLICSLIFVGLQMQQSHVIALAAQQQSRTEVLVDIIGGFDEGDKSFVDLISGITDGTYFDDSNVVRDAIWQIWMLYENDFLQYKLGLMDNEVWEAKLNAMLAIYNACNFRDITDLVLGFSTAELSELLSETSQIQCP
;
A
#
# COMPACT_ATOMS: atom_id res chain seq x y z
N MET A 1 -1.34 -44.87 40.27
CA MET A 1 -0.14 -44.00 40.22
C MET A 1 0.61 -43.96 38.88
N ARG A 2 0.97 -45.09 38.25
CA ARG A 2 1.72 -45.09 36.99
C ARG A 2 0.85 -44.66 35.77
N THR A 3 -0.39 -45.12 35.72
CA THR A 3 -1.37 -44.82 34.66
C THR A 3 -1.81 -43.33 34.68
N GLU A 4 -2.01 -42.75 35.83
CA GLU A 4 -2.37 -41.32 35.98
C GLU A 4 -1.27 -40.38 35.48
N LYS A 5 0.00 -40.73 35.75
CA LYS A 5 1.15 -39.95 35.25
C LYS A 5 1.22 -40.02 33.72
N ILE A 6 0.93 -41.14 33.11
CA ILE A 6 0.93 -41.34 31.67
C ILE A 6 -0.20 -40.49 31.03
N ILE A 7 -1.41 -40.54 31.60
CA ILE A 7 -2.55 -39.75 31.12
C ILE A 7 -2.25 -38.24 31.19
N ASN A 8 -1.65 -37.78 32.27
CA ASN A 8 -1.29 -36.40 32.43
C ASN A 8 -0.21 -35.92 31.39
N ILE A 9 0.79 -36.78 31.14
CA ILE A 9 1.82 -36.50 30.13
C ILE A 9 1.21 -36.41 28.73
N ILE A 10 0.32 -37.33 28.37
CA ILE A 10 -0.38 -37.31 27.08
C ILE A 10 -1.25 -36.07 26.95
N GLY A 11 -1.96 -35.68 28.03
CA GLY A 11 -2.78 -34.49 28.06
C GLY A 11 -1.95 -33.20 27.85
N VAL A 12 -0.80 -33.10 28.52
CA VAL A 12 0.10 -31.93 28.35
C VAL A 12 0.71 -31.89 26.94
N LEU A 13 1.14 -33.04 26.41
CA LEU A 13 1.65 -33.12 25.03
C LEU A 13 0.57 -32.73 24.01
N GLY A 14 -0.66 -33.19 24.19
CA GLY A 14 -1.78 -32.81 23.33
C GLY A 14 -2.06 -31.31 23.33
N LEU A 15 -1.98 -30.67 24.51
CA LEU A 15 -2.10 -29.25 24.68
C LEU A 15 -0.99 -28.49 23.93
N ILE A 16 0.26 -28.91 24.09
CA ILE A 16 1.41 -28.30 23.41
C ILE A 16 1.26 -28.41 21.89
N CYS A 17 0.94 -29.59 21.39
CA CYS A 17 0.71 -29.81 19.95
C CYS A 17 -0.42 -28.92 19.41
N SER A 18 -1.51 -28.80 20.16
CA SER A 18 -2.63 -27.91 19.79
C SER A 18 -2.22 -26.45 19.72
N LEU A 19 -1.43 -25.95 20.68
CA LEU A 19 -0.93 -24.57 20.66
C LEU A 19 0.02 -24.30 19.49
N ILE A 20 0.90 -25.25 19.19
CA ILE A 20 1.79 -25.16 18.01
C ILE A 20 0.95 -25.11 16.73
N PHE A 21 -0.05 -25.97 16.61
CA PHE A 21 -0.94 -26.02 15.45
C PHE A 21 -1.70 -24.71 15.26
N VAL A 22 -2.26 -24.15 16.32
CA VAL A 22 -2.93 -22.85 16.29
C VAL A 22 -1.96 -21.74 15.87
N GLY A 23 -0.74 -21.73 16.39
CA GLY A 23 0.29 -20.78 15.99
C GLY A 23 0.63 -20.85 14.50
N LEU A 24 0.76 -22.03 13.94
CA LEU A 24 0.98 -22.25 12.51
C LEU A 24 -0.22 -21.81 11.65
N GLN A 25 -1.44 -22.10 12.10
CA GLN A 25 -2.66 -21.62 11.43
C GLN A 25 -2.76 -20.10 11.41
N MET A 26 -2.42 -19.43 12.52
CA MET A 26 -2.41 -17.96 12.58
C MET A 26 -1.39 -17.37 11.58
N GLN A 27 -0.20 -17.97 11.49
CA GLN A 27 0.81 -17.54 10.52
C GLN A 27 0.32 -17.73 9.08
N GLN A 28 -0.28 -18.86 8.75
CA GLN A 28 -0.85 -19.09 7.41
C GLN A 28 -1.97 -18.11 7.10
N SER A 29 -2.88 -17.85 8.06
CA SER A 29 -3.97 -16.88 7.88
C SER A 29 -3.43 -15.48 7.63
N HIS A 30 -2.35 -15.09 8.29
CA HIS A 30 -1.70 -13.81 8.08
C HIS A 30 -1.14 -13.68 6.65
N VAL A 31 -0.41 -14.69 6.16
CA VAL A 31 0.12 -14.71 4.78
C VAL A 31 -1.00 -14.65 3.74
N ILE A 32 -2.10 -15.39 3.95
CA ILE A 32 -3.27 -15.37 3.05
C ILE A 32 -3.91 -13.97 3.04
N ALA A 33 -4.05 -13.34 4.21
CA ALA A 33 -4.61 -11.98 4.30
C ALA A 33 -3.76 -10.95 3.56
N LEU A 34 -2.42 -11.02 3.68
CA LEU A 34 -1.50 -10.16 2.93
C LEU A 34 -1.62 -10.39 1.42
N ALA A 35 -1.69 -11.64 0.97
CA ALA A 35 -1.85 -11.98 -0.45
C ALA A 35 -3.18 -11.45 -1.01
N ALA A 36 -4.29 -11.62 -0.28
CA ALA A 36 -5.60 -11.11 -0.66
C ALA A 36 -5.61 -9.57 -0.75
N GLN A 37 -4.92 -8.91 0.15
CA GLN A 37 -4.78 -7.46 0.15
C GLN A 37 -4.00 -6.96 -1.07
N GLN A 38 -2.88 -7.63 -1.43
CA GLN A 38 -2.13 -7.29 -2.64
C GLN A 38 -2.95 -7.51 -3.92
N GLN A 39 -3.77 -8.56 -3.96
CA GLN A 39 -4.68 -8.80 -5.08
C GLN A 39 -5.72 -7.68 -5.19
N SER A 40 -6.36 -7.28 -4.10
CA SER A 40 -7.35 -6.20 -4.10
C SER A 40 -6.74 -4.87 -4.58
N ARG A 41 -5.49 -4.58 -4.21
CA ARG A 41 -4.78 -3.40 -4.71
C ARG A 41 -4.51 -3.46 -6.21
N THR A 42 -4.17 -4.63 -6.71
CA THR A 42 -3.97 -4.82 -8.16
C THR A 42 -5.27 -4.59 -8.92
N GLU A 43 -6.40 -5.03 -8.39
CA GLU A 43 -7.73 -4.79 -8.96
C GLU A 43 -8.03 -3.29 -9.05
N VAL A 44 -7.82 -2.52 -7.97
CA VAL A 44 -7.99 -1.06 -7.97
C VAL A 44 -7.08 -0.39 -9.01
N LEU A 45 -5.82 -0.82 -9.12
CA LEU A 45 -4.90 -0.25 -10.11
C LEU A 45 -5.35 -0.57 -11.55
N VAL A 46 -5.84 -1.77 -11.80
CA VAL A 46 -6.39 -2.16 -13.11
C VAL A 46 -7.61 -1.31 -13.46
N ASP A 47 -8.48 -1.02 -12.49
CA ASP A 47 -9.65 -0.15 -12.68
C ASP A 47 -9.22 1.29 -13.02
N ILE A 48 -8.20 1.81 -12.36
CA ILE A 48 -7.62 3.14 -12.68
C ILE A 48 -7.10 3.15 -14.12
N ILE A 49 -6.34 2.12 -14.52
CA ILE A 49 -5.81 1.99 -15.89
C ILE A 49 -6.95 1.91 -16.91
N GLY A 50 -8.00 1.11 -16.61
CA GLY A 50 -9.19 1.02 -17.44
C GLY A 50 -9.90 2.36 -17.64
N GLY A 51 -9.98 3.19 -16.60
CA GLY A 51 -10.51 4.54 -16.69
C GLY A 51 -9.73 5.45 -17.64
N PHE A 52 -8.42 5.26 -17.77
CA PHE A 52 -7.60 5.98 -18.75
C PHE A 52 -7.95 5.55 -20.18
N ASP A 53 -8.07 4.25 -20.43
CA ASP A 53 -8.42 3.71 -21.76
C ASP A 53 -9.81 4.20 -22.20
N GLU A 54 -10.80 4.24 -21.30
CA GLU A 54 -12.14 4.79 -21.59
C GLU A 54 -12.09 6.30 -21.88
N GLY A 55 -11.16 7.02 -21.26
CA GLY A 55 -10.90 8.45 -21.47
C GLY A 55 -10.02 8.77 -22.68
N ASP A 56 -9.67 7.78 -23.52
CA ASP A 56 -8.72 7.91 -24.64
C ASP A 56 -7.36 8.51 -24.21
N LYS A 57 -6.88 8.07 -23.04
CA LYS A 57 -5.61 8.47 -22.43
C LYS A 57 -4.73 7.26 -22.18
N SER A 58 -3.43 7.48 -22.06
CA SER A 58 -2.46 6.44 -21.71
C SER A 58 -1.97 6.59 -20.28
N PHE A 59 -2.25 5.59 -19.45
CA PHE A 59 -1.71 5.55 -18.10
C PHE A 59 -0.16 5.45 -18.10
N VAL A 60 0.40 4.75 -19.09
CA VAL A 60 1.86 4.63 -19.23
C VAL A 60 2.49 5.99 -19.55
N ASP A 61 1.85 6.79 -20.41
CA ASP A 61 2.33 8.14 -20.74
C ASP A 61 2.25 9.07 -19.52
N LEU A 62 1.19 8.94 -18.70
CA LEU A 62 1.09 9.66 -17.43
C LEU A 62 2.28 9.34 -16.53
N ILE A 63 2.53 8.07 -16.26
CA ILE A 63 3.61 7.65 -15.34
C ILE A 63 4.99 8.04 -15.87
N SER A 64 5.23 7.86 -17.17
CA SER A 64 6.48 8.28 -17.82
C SER A 64 6.68 9.77 -17.71
N GLY A 65 5.65 10.55 -18.04
CA GLY A 65 5.69 12.00 -18.02
C GLY A 65 5.76 12.62 -16.60
N ILE A 66 5.24 11.93 -15.57
CA ILE A 66 5.50 12.31 -14.17
C ILE A 66 6.99 12.17 -13.87
N THR A 67 7.61 11.06 -14.33
CA THR A 67 9.01 10.75 -14.01
C THR A 67 9.98 11.71 -14.70
N ASP A 68 9.71 12.13 -15.94
CA ASP A 68 10.58 13.02 -16.74
C ASP A 68 10.10 14.48 -16.76
N GLY A 69 8.97 14.80 -16.11
CA GLY A 69 8.42 16.14 -16.02
C GLY A 69 7.79 16.67 -17.31
N THR A 70 7.51 15.82 -18.29
CA THR A 70 6.99 16.19 -19.61
C THR A 70 5.46 16.13 -19.73
N TYR A 71 4.77 15.52 -18.76
CA TYR A 71 3.31 15.37 -18.80
C TYR A 71 2.58 16.63 -18.31
N PHE A 72 1.74 17.20 -19.17
CA PHE A 72 1.02 18.46 -18.90
C PHE A 72 -0.49 18.36 -19.11
N ASP A 73 -1.07 17.17 -19.07
CA ASP A 73 -2.52 16.99 -19.22
C ASP A 73 -3.23 17.24 -17.87
N ASP A 74 -4.04 18.31 -17.82
CA ASP A 74 -4.86 18.70 -16.67
C ASP A 74 -6.33 18.29 -16.85
N SER A 75 -6.59 17.22 -17.60
CA SER A 75 -7.94 16.68 -17.77
C SER A 75 -8.49 16.09 -16.46
N ASN A 76 -9.82 16.08 -16.31
CA ASN A 76 -10.47 15.47 -15.15
C ASN A 76 -10.08 14.00 -14.97
N VAL A 77 -9.91 13.26 -16.07
CA VAL A 77 -9.48 11.84 -16.02
C VAL A 77 -8.14 11.70 -15.31
N VAL A 78 -7.17 12.55 -15.63
CA VAL A 78 -5.84 12.54 -15.02
C VAL A 78 -5.94 12.96 -13.55
N ARG A 79 -6.68 14.03 -13.24
CA ARG A 79 -6.85 14.51 -11.86
C ARG A 79 -7.53 13.49 -10.97
N ASP A 80 -8.59 12.84 -11.47
CA ASP A 80 -9.30 11.78 -10.75
C ASP A 80 -8.40 10.56 -10.51
N ALA A 81 -7.56 10.20 -11.47
CA ALA A 81 -6.59 9.12 -11.31
C ALA A 81 -5.52 9.45 -10.27
N ILE A 82 -4.97 10.67 -10.27
CA ILE A 82 -4.01 11.12 -9.23
C ILE A 82 -4.69 11.04 -7.84
N TRP A 83 -5.95 11.47 -7.72
CA TRP A 83 -6.72 11.33 -6.49
C TRP A 83 -6.81 9.87 -6.04
N GLN A 84 -7.21 8.95 -6.93
CA GLN A 84 -7.35 7.52 -6.62
C GLN A 84 -6.01 6.87 -6.25
N ILE A 85 -4.92 7.24 -6.94
CA ILE A 85 -3.57 6.77 -6.62
C ILE A 85 -3.16 7.21 -5.21
N TRP A 86 -3.46 8.45 -4.81
CA TRP A 86 -3.18 8.92 -3.45
C TRP A 86 -3.98 8.19 -2.39
N MET A 87 -5.26 7.86 -2.63
CA MET A 87 -6.06 7.02 -1.72
C MET A 87 -5.43 5.64 -1.55
N LEU A 88 -4.89 5.06 -2.64
CA LEU A 88 -4.18 3.80 -2.61
C LEU A 88 -2.87 3.90 -1.80
N TYR A 89 -2.13 4.99 -1.94
CA TYR A 89 -0.90 5.22 -1.21
C TYR A 89 -1.12 5.49 0.28
N GLU A 90 -2.18 6.17 0.66
CA GLU A 90 -2.54 6.34 2.07
C GLU A 90 -2.83 4.98 2.73
N ASN A 91 -3.53 4.09 2.03
CA ASN A 91 -3.74 2.72 2.50
C ASN A 91 -2.42 1.95 2.62
N ASP A 92 -1.44 2.14 1.70
CA ASP A 92 -0.11 1.55 1.80
C ASP A 92 0.64 2.04 3.04
N PHE A 93 0.60 3.33 3.29
CA PHE A 93 1.21 3.92 4.47
C PHE A 93 0.61 3.35 5.76
N LEU A 94 -0.71 3.23 5.83
CA LEU A 94 -1.39 2.62 6.99
C LEU A 94 -0.96 1.17 7.19
N GLN A 95 -0.85 0.38 6.12
CA GLN A 95 -0.41 -1.01 6.19
C GLN A 95 1.02 -1.14 6.68
N TYR A 96 1.91 -0.28 6.19
CA TYR A 96 3.28 -0.22 6.68
C TYR A 96 3.34 0.09 8.18
N LYS A 97 2.59 1.10 8.64
CA LYS A 97 2.50 1.44 10.07
C LYS A 97 1.97 0.30 10.94
N LEU A 98 1.06 -0.51 10.42
CA LEU A 98 0.53 -1.69 11.11
C LEU A 98 1.46 -2.91 11.06
N GLY A 99 2.63 -2.80 10.43
CA GLY A 99 3.57 -3.91 10.26
C GLY A 99 3.08 -5.00 9.30
N LEU A 100 2.17 -4.64 8.39
CA LEU A 100 1.58 -5.54 7.38
C LEU A 100 2.30 -5.44 6.02
N MET A 101 3.37 -4.67 5.94
CA MET A 101 4.16 -4.49 4.72
C MET A 101 5.64 -4.58 5.05
N ASP A 102 6.40 -5.34 4.24
CA ASP A 102 7.83 -5.44 4.36
C ASP A 102 8.54 -4.12 4.00
N ASN A 103 9.68 -3.84 4.63
CA ASN A 103 10.44 -2.62 4.39
C ASN A 103 10.84 -2.43 2.92
N GLU A 104 11.24 -3.48 2.23
CA GLU A 104 11.63 -3.42 0.81
C GLU A 104 10.44 -2.98 -0.07
N VAL A 105 9.25 -3.55 0.20
CA VAL A 105 8.00 -3.16 -0.49
C VAL A 105 7.63 -1.72 -0.16
N TRP A 106 7.76 -1.33 1.11
CA TRP A 106 7.48 0.03 1.55
C TRP A 106 8.39 1.06 0.86
N GLU A 107 9.70 0.82 0.81
CA GLU A 107 10.64 1.72 0.14
C GLU A 107 10.30 1.92 -1.34
N ALA A 108 9.93 0.85 -2.04
CA ALA A 108 9.48 0.94 -3.43
C ALA A 108 8.20 1.80 -3.57
N LYS A 109 7.24 1.68 -2.62
CA LYS A 109 6.02 2.49 -2.59
C LYS A 109 6.31 3.95 -2.26
N LEU A 110 7.16 4.21 -1.28
CA LEU A 110 7.55 5.56 -0.92
C LEU A 110 8.24 6.29 -2.09
N ASN A 111 9.09 5.60 -2.84
CA ASN A 111 9.70 6.16 -4.05
C ASN A 111 8.65 6.53 -5.11
N ALA A 112 7.63 5.70 -5.29
CA ALA A 112 6.53 5.98 -6.21
C ALA A 112 5.66 7.16 -5.72
N MET A 113 5.39 7.26 -4.43
CA MET A 113 4.71 8.42 -3.82
C MET A 113 5.51 9.71 -4.04
N LEU A 114 6.83 9.66 -3.80
CA LEU A 114 7.71 10.80 -4.00
C LEU A 114 7.78 11.24 -5.46
N ALA A 115 7.70 10.33 -6.43
CA ALA A 115 7.66 10.68 -7.84
C ALA A 115 6.44 11.57 -8.15
N ILE A 116 5.24 11.22 -7.66
CA ILE A 116 4.03 12.04 -7.83
C ILE A 116 4.11 13.33 -6.98
N TYR A 117 4.57 13.22 -5.73
CA TYR A 117 4.71 14.38 -4.84
C TYR A 117 5.65 15.44 -5.42
N ASN A 118 6.69 15.05 -6.13
CA ASN A 118 7.69 15.91 -6.75
C ASN A 118 7.27 16.43 -8.15
N ALA A 119 6.16 15.93 -8.69
CA ALA A 119 5.63 16.41 -9.97
C ALA A 119 4.86 17.71 -9.77
N CYS A 120 5.53 18.85 -9.99
CA CYS A 120 4.99 20.18 -9.69
C CYS A 120 3.72 20.52 -10.48
N ASN A 121 3.52 19.95 -11.66
CA ASN A 121 2.30 20.10 -12.46
C ASN A 121 1.05 19.43 -11.83
N PHE A 122 1.23 18.56 -10.83
CA PHE A 122 0.16 17.92 -10.07
C PHE A 122 0.14 18.34 -8.60
N ARG A 123 0.88 19.38 -8.24
CA ARG A 123 1.02 19.80 -6.85
C ARG A 123 -0.32 20.24 -6.25
N ASP A 124 -1.15 20.96 -6.98
CA ASP A 124 -2.45 21.44 -6.51
C ASP A 124 -3.40 20.31 -6.13
N ILE A 125 -3.50 19.26 -6.96
CA ILE A 125 -4.32 18.09 -6.65
C ILE A 125 -3.68 17.23 -5.56
N THR A 126 -2.36 17.10 -5.53
CA THR A 126 -1.62 16.39 -4.50
C THR A 126 -1.84 17.04 -3.12
N ASP A 127 -1.68 18.35 -3.01
CA ASP A 127 -1.88 19.07 -1.76
C ASP A 127 -3.34 19.03 -1.30
N LEU A 128 -4.28 19.08 -2.26
CA LEU A 128 -5.69 18.90 -1.95
C LEU A 128 -5.97 17.52 -1.32
N VAL A 129 -5.48 16.43 -1.90
CA VAL A 129 -5.70 15.07 -1.39
C VAL A 129 -5.01 14.87 -0.06
N LEU A 130 -3.75 15.31 0.07
CA LEU A 130 -2.99 15.22 1.31
C LEU A 130 -3.61 16.02 2.46
N GLY A 131 -4.40 17.06 2.14
CA GLY A 131 -5.21 17.77 3.13
C GLY A 131 -6.33 16.91 3.76
N PHE A 132 -6.70 15.80 3.14
CA PHE A 132 -7.65 14.79 3.68
C PHE A 132 -6.95 13.55 4.24
N SER A 133 -5.64 13.44 4.06
CA SER A 133 -4.82 12.32 4.55
C SER A 133 -4.32 12.56 5.98
N THR A 134 -3.63 11.56 6.53
CA THR A 134 -3.00 11.70 7.86
C THR A 134 -1.86 12.72 7.82
N ALA A 135 -1.72 13.53 8.86
CA ALA A 135 -0.63 14.51 8.98
C ALA A 135 0.75 13.84 8.87
N GLU A 136 0.88 12.64 9.43
CA GLU A 136 2.14 11.88 9.40
C GLU A 136 2.59 11.50 7.98
N LEU A 137 1.65 11.17 7.07
CA LEU A 137 2.00 10.91 5.66
C LEU A 137 2.48 12.19 4.98
N SER A 138 1.79 13.31 5.19
CA SER A 138 2.16 14.60 4.63
C SER A 138 3.52 15.07 5.13
N GLU A 139 3.81 14.91 6.43
CA GLU A 139 5.10 15.21 7.04
C GLU A 139 6.21 14.34 6.45
N LEU A 140 6.00 13.02 6.37
CA LEU A 140 6.96 12.08 5.79
C LEU A 140 7.36 12.48 4.36
N LEU A 141 6.38 12.81 3.52
CA LEU A 141 6.63 13.19 2.14
C LEU A 141 7.38 14.52 2.04
N SER A 142 7.00 15.51 2.85
CA SER A 142 7.64 16.83 2.86
C SER A 142 9.07 16.80 3.37
N GLU A 143 9.37 15.96 4.37
CA GLU A 143 10.72 15.78 4.92
C GLU A 143 11.62 14.98 3.99
N THR A 144 11.05 14.02 3.24
CA THR A 144 11.82 13.14 2.34
C THR A 144 12.03 13.79 0.98
N SER A 145 11.12 14.68 0.54
CA SER A 145 11.21 15.37 -0.74
C SER A 145 12.39 16.34 -0.78
N GLN A 146 13.12 16.32 -1.89
CA GLN A 146 14.20 17.28 -2.18
C GLN A 146 13.77 18.38 -3.15
N ILE A 147 12.53 18.32 -3.67
CA ILE A 147 12.02 19.23 -4.69
C ILE A 147 10.98 20.17 -4.05
N GLN A 148 11.22 21.46 -4.20
CA GLN A 148 10.25 22.50 -3.87
C GLN A 148 9.60 23.00 -5.15
N CYS A 149 8.30 22.79 -5.27
CA CYS A 149 7.52 23.36 -6.35
C CYS A 149 7.33 24.86 -6.16
N PRO A 150 7.36 25.67 -7.23
CA PRO A 150 7.17 27.12 -7.18
C PRO A 150 5.75 27.51 -6.75
#